data_183542506b257620f0963e5c99703c76
#
_entry.id   183542506b257620f0963e5c99703c76
#
_cell.length_a   1.000
_cell.length_b   1.000
_cell.length_c   1.000
_cell.angle_alpha   90.00
_cell.angle_beta   90.00
_cell.angle_gamma   90.00
#
_symmetry.space_group_name_H-M   'P 1'
#
loop_
_entity.id
_entity.type
_entity.pdbx_description
1 polymer ?
#
loop_
_entity_poly.entity_id
_entity_poly.type
_entity_poly.pdbx_seq_one_letter_code
_entity_poly.pdbx_strand_id
1 'polypeptide(L)'
;MKSCGPRVPIPSIGASTVKLAGMSETISALAVTHWVRRAATLLEESQAEINRINVFPIADSDTGSNMAHTVCAACEELQSAVTGGTLPEPEDATDANLPAITALLATGAVKGARGNSGMVLSQVFRALADASAQGPIDAAALVRMLRDAVGFAESTIAAPVEGTILTVLRQAANGASTAHEAGEGMSAIVGASLDAAREALFDTPNQLEVLAEAGVYDAGGAGFILMLEALKDVLTGKSEGTAMTGSSTREHEAPGGDSASGTHAESHGVPAELELLFFFHGDVDPLREVLATHGDSIVIAPVSEEQAKVHVHTLEAGALLEKAFGLGQVTELRIEVLPSQPGRLATAPRRASRPIIALVTGHNEGEKGAVGDSGEGDEQDIFAAVGAVSLDPVASEEQTRTALEQLPDGDIAVLTNGADPAAILEVAQREGSGRQLNIIDTDSLVGGLAALAVFDSTNDWEDNTADMLDASVSQRWWQGPPEQLPQTVADLLADGGELVTFITSDPAVADAVEAFVQRAREQHPGVEFHEHHARGLGAAVQVGVE
;
A
#
# COMPACT_ATOMS: atom_id res chain seq x y z
N MET A 1 1.07 -16.24 6.08
CA MET A 1 0.59 -16.87 4.83
C MET A 1 -0.02 -18.23 5.15
N LYS A 2 -1.35 -18.30 5.27
CA LYS A 2 -2.00 -19.60 5.09
C LYS A 2 -1.99 -19.83 3.58
N SER A 3 -1.19 -20.81 3.12
CA SER A 3 -1.31 -21.36 1.77
C SER A 3 -2.80 -21.57 1.50
N CYS A 4 -3.24 -21.22 0.30
CA CYS A 4 -4.50 -21.71 -0.26
C CYS A 4 -4.71 -23.12 0.27
N GLY A 5 -5.90 -23.42 0.84
CA GLY A 5 -6.19 -24.71 1.47
C GLY A 5 -5.78 -25.89 0.59
N PRO A 6 -5.83 -27.15 1.05
CA PRO A 6 -5.21 -28.25 0.35
C PRO A 6 -5.56 -28.15 -1.13
N ARG A 7 -4.50 -27.96 -1.95
CA ARG A 7 -4.61 -27.82 -3.41
C ARG A 7 -5.53 -28.93 -3.90
N VAL A 8 -6.76 -28.58 -4.25
CA VAL A 8 -7.55 -29.43 -5.12
C VAL A 8 -6.72 -29.47 -6.40
N PRO A 9 -6.16 -30.61 -6.82
CA PRO A 9 -5.37 -30.66 -8.02
C PRO A 9 -6.29 -30.15 -9.14
N ILE A 10 -5.93 -29.01 -9.75
CA ILE A 10 -6.53 -28.59 -11.02
C ILE A 10 -6.27 -29.77 -11.94
N PRO A 11 -7.31 -30.52 -12.42
CA PRO A 11 -7.05 -31.65 -13.27
C PRO A 11 -6.18 -31.17 -14.41
N SER A 12 -4.99 -31.74 -14.54
CA SER A 12 -4.14 -31.50 -15.69
C SER A 12 -5.01 -31.75 -16.91
N ILE A 13 -5.25 -30.69 -17.69
CA ILE A 13 -5.92 -30.82 -18.97
C ILE A 13 -5.08 -31.79 -19.78
N GLY A 14 -5.45 -33.08 -19.76
CA GLY A 14 -4.93 -34.05 -20.71
C GLY A 14 -5.11 -33.40 -22.07
N ALA A 15 -4.06 -33.43 -22.91
CA ALA A 15 -4.02 -32.86 -24.25
C ALA A 15 -5.13 -33.45 -25.15
N SER A 16 -6.38 -33.25 -24.78
CA SER A 16 -7.54 -33.30 -25.66
C SER A 16 -7.55 -31.95 -26.34
N THR A 17 -6.92 -31.91 -27.51
CA THR A 17 -7.12 -30.87 -28.51
C THR A 17 -8.60 -30.82 -28.84
N VAL A 18 -9.36 -30.08 -28.01
CA VAL A 18 -10.69 -29.62 -28.42
C VAL A 18 -10.43 -28.68 -29.58
N LYS A 19 -10.70 -29.17 -30.79
CA LYS A 19 -10.78 -28.34 -31.98
C LYS A 19 -11.93 -27.34 -31.78
N LEU A 20 -11.66 -26.23 -31.12
CA LEU A 20 -12.37 -24.96 -31.30
C LEU A 20 -11.89 -24.30 -32.62
N ALA A 21 -11.84 -25.13 -33.69
CA ALA A 21 -11.46 -24.67 -35.02
C ALA A 21 -12.74 -24.27 -35.76
N GLY A 22 -13.16 -23.06 -35.56
CA GLY A 22 -14.15 -22.33 -36.31
C GLY A 22 -14.24 -20.97 -35.68
N MET A 23 -14.00 -19.88 -36.43
CA MET A 23 -14.09 -18.50 -35.96
C MET A 23 -15.43 -18.34 -35.20
N SER A 24 -15.38 -18.50 -33.85
CA SER A 24 -16.56 -18.27 -33.03
C SER A 24 -16.84 -16.78 -33.03
N GLU A 25 -18.01 -16.39 -33.51
CA GLU A 25 -18.47 -14.99 -33.49
C GLU A 25 -18.84 -14.51 -32.11
N THR A 26 -18.86 -15.45 -31.13
CA THR A 26 -19.27 -15.18 -29.73
C THR A 26 -18.35 -15.88 -28.75
N ILE A 27 -18.23 -15.30 -27.55
CA ILE A 27 -17.59 -15.93 -26.37
C ILE A 27 -18.65 -16.74 -25.64
N SER A 28 -18.51 -18.05 -25.66
CA SER A 28 -19.45 -19.01 -25.04
C SER A 28 -19.19 -19.21 -23.53
N ALA A 29 -20.11 -19.86 -22.84
CA ALA A 29 -19.96 -20.27 -21.44
C ALA A 29 -18.68 -21.09 -21.21
N LEU A 30 -18.37 -22.03 -22.09
CA LEU A 30 -17.14 -22.83 -22.03
C LEU A 30 -15.89 -21.95 -22.21
N ALA A 31 -15.93 -21.02 -23.18
CA ALA A 31 -14.80 -20.10 -23.42
C ALA A 31 -14.53 -19.20 -22.22
N VAL A 32 -15.56 -18.65 -21.55
CA VAL A 32 -15.42 -17.85 -20.34
C VAL A 32 -14.79 -18.66 -19.21
N THR A 33 -15.27 -19.91 -19.00
CA THR A 33 -14.71 -20.77 -17.94
C THR A 33 -13.24 -21.10 -18.20
N HIS A 34 -12.86 -21.40 -19.44
CA HIS A 34 -11.47 -21.64 -19.82
C HIS A 34 -10.60 -20.39 -19.68
N TRP A 35 -11.14 -19.23 -20.10
CA TRP A 35 -10.45 -17.95 -19.96
C TRP A 35 -10.07 -17.64 -18.52
N VAL A 36 -11.04 -17.69 -17.61
CA VAL A 36 -10.82 -17.35 -16.20
C VAL A 36 -9.81 -18.27 -15.53
N ARG A 37 -9.88 -19.58 -15.82
CA ARG A 37 -8.89 -20.55 -15.32
C ARG A 37 -7.51 -20.31 -15.88
N ARG A 38 -7.39 -19.99 -17.19
CA ARG A 38 -6.13 -19.65 -17.82
C ARG A 38 -5.54 -18.36 -17.24
N ALA A 39 -6.37 -17.34 -17.03
CA ALA A 39 -5.99 -16.09 -16.40
C ALA A 39 -5.46 -16.29 -14.98
N ALA A 40 -6.15 -17.10 -14.17
CA ALA A 40 -5.69 -17.47 -12.82
C ALA A 40 -4.28 -18.09 -12.87
N THR A 41 -4.08 -19.06 -13.77
CA THR A 41 -2.77 -19.71 -13.94
C THR A 41 -1.67 -18.71 -14.33
N LEU A 42 -1.91 -17.84 -15.32
CA LEU A 42 -0.93 -16.85 -15.75
C LEU A 42 -0.59 -15.85 -14.65
N LEU A 43 -1.57 -15.40 -13.89
CA LEU A 43 -1.35 -14.49 -12.77
C LEU A 43 -0.59 -15.17 -11.62
N GLU A 44 -0.87 -16.44 -11.30
CA GLU A 44 -0.09 -17.19 -10.32
C GLU A 44 1.36 -17.40 -10.77
N GLU A 45 1.58 -17.77 -12.02
CA GLU A 45 2.92 -17.95 -12.60
C GLU A 45 3.73 -16.65 -12.62
N SER A 46 3.09 -15.52 -12.87
CA SER A 46 3.73 -14.19 -12.99
C SER A 46 3.69 -13.37 -11.69
N GLN A 47 3.11 -13.91 -10.62
CA GLN A 47 2.89 -13.20 -9.34
C GLN A 47 4.15 -12.50 -8.82
N ALA A 48 5.26 -13.25 -8.75
CA ALA A 48 6.52 -12.73 -8.21
C ALA A 48 7.10 -11.59 -9.06
N GLU A 49 6.94 -11.66 -10.39
CA GLU A 49 7.41 -10.61 -11.30
C GLU A 49 6.57 -9.34 -11.18
N ILE A 50 5.24 -9.47 -11.13
CA ILE A 50 4.32 -8.35 -10.93
C ILE A 50 4.55 -7.71 -9.56
N ASN A 51 4.75 -8.50 -8.50
CA ASN A 51 5.05 -7.99 -7.17
C ASN A 51 6.36 -7.17 -7.17
N ARG A 52 7.38 -7.62 -7.88
CA ARG A 52 8.69 -6.95 -7.95
C ARG A 52 8.63 -5.55 -8.58
N ILE A 53 7.71 -5.31 -9.50
CA ILE A 53 7.53 -4.01 -10.17
C ILE A 53 6.45 -3.15 -9.51
N ASN A 54 5.88 -3.58 -8.38
CA ASN A 54 4.86 -2.85 -7.67
C ASN A 54 5.47 -1.75 -6.81
N VAL A 55 5.45 -0.51 -7.31
CA VAL A 55 5.96 0.69 -6.62
C VAL A 55 4.89 1.76 -6.40
N PHE A 56 3.66 1.56 -6.92
CA PHE A 56 2.58 2.54 -6.81
C PHE A 56 1.22 1.84 -6.57
N PRO A 57 0.32 2.38 -5.73
CA PRO A 57 0.49 3.60 -4.90
C PRO A 57 1.44 3.39 -3.71
N ILE A 58 1.66 2.16 -3.29
CA ILE A 58 2.56 1.74 -2.23
C ILE A 58 3.46 0.62 -2.76
N ALA A 59 4.77 0.64 -2.43
CA ALA A 59 5.70 -0.41 -2.82
C ALA A 59 5.66 -1.58 -1.82
N ASP A 60 4.50 -2.21 -1.67
CA ASP A 60 4.24 -3.33 -0.76
C ASP A 60 4.46 -4.71 -1.41
N SER A 61 4.83 -4.69 -2.70
CA SER A 61 5.13 -5.90 -3.49
C SER A 61 4.02 -6.95 -3.48
N ASP A 62 2.77 -6.55 -3.47
CA ASP A 62 1.63 -7.45 -3.32
C ASP A 62 0.61 -7.44 -4.48
N THR A 63 0.72 -6.50 -5.43
CA THR A 63 -0.22 -6.36 -6.57
C THR A 63 -0.44 -7.68 -7.32
N GLY A 64 0.62 -8.43 -7.64
CA GLY A 64 0.49 -9.72 -8.30
C GLY A 64 -0.25 -10.75 -7.44
N SER A 65 0.02 -10.75 -6.14
CA SER A 65 -0.68 -11.61 -5.17
C SER A 65 -2.17 -11.26 -5.07
N ASN A 66 -2.48 -9.98 -5.02
CA ASN A 66 -3.84 -9.47 -4.91
C ASN A 66 -4.67 -9.77 -6.17
N MET A 67 -4.08 -9.61 -7.36
CA MET A 67 -4.72 -9.92 -8.63
C MET A 67 -4.95 -11.43 -8.80
N ALA A 68 -3.94 -12.25 -8.52
CA ALA A 68 -4.05 -13.71 -8.55
C ALA A 68 -5.13 -14.20 -7.58
N HIS A 69 -5.11 -13.70 -6.34
CA HIS A 69 -6.13 -14.06 -5.33
C HIS A 69 -7.55 -13.69 -5.78
N THR A 70 -7.73 -12.52 -6.39
CA THR A 70 -9.04 -12.05 -6.88
C THR A 70 -9.60 -12.98 -7.96
N VAL A 71 -8.77 -13.39 -8.93
CA VAL A 71 -9.20 -14.29 -10.02
C VAL A 71 -9.38 -15.72 -9.52
N CYS A 72 -8.53 -16.20 -8.60
CA CYS A 72 -8.72 -17.51 -7.96
C CYS A 72 -10.03 -17.59 -7.18
N ALA A 73 -10.39 -16.54 -6.42
CA ALA A 73 -11.66 -16.48 -5.70
C ALA A 73 -12.88 -16.53 -6.65
N ALA A 74 -12.78 -15.89 -7.83
CA ALA A 74 -13.79 -16.03 -8.86
C ALA A 74 -13.92 -17.48 -9.35
N CYS A 75 -12.80 -18.17 -9.58
CA CYS A 75 -12.79 -19.58 -9.96
C CYS A 75 -13.37 -20.49 -8.86
N GLU A 76 -13.04 -20.22 -7.59
CA GLU A 76 -13.52 -20.99 -6.43
C GLU A 76 -15.03 -20.87 -6.24
N GLU A 77 -15.61 -19.67 -6.39
CA GLU A 77 -17.06 -19.46 -6.32
C GLU A 77 -17.78 -20.26 -7.43
N LEU A 78 -17.26 -20.21 -8.66
CA LEU A 78 -17.78 -21.00 -9.77
C LEU A 78 -17.66 -22.50 -9.49
N GLN A 79 -16.50 -22.99 -9.04
CA GLN A 79 -16.28 -24.40 -8.73
C GLN A 79 -17.19 -24.90 -7.59
N SER A 80 -17.45 -24.04 -6.60
CA SER A 80 -18.38 -24.36 -5.50
C SER A 80 -19.80 -24.59 -6.01
N ALA A 81 -20.26 -23.79 -6.99
CA ALA A 81 -21.57 -23.96 -7.62
C ALA A 81 -21.67 -25.24 -8.46
N VAL A 82 -20.60 -25.60 -9.17
CA VAL A 82 -20.52 -26.87 -9.93
C VAL A 82 -20.54 -28.07 -8.96
N THR A 83 -19.66 -28.06 -7.95
CA THR A 83 -19.58 -29.13 -6.95
C THR A 83 -20.87 -29.27 -6.14
N GLY A 84 -21.54 -28.16 -5.86
CA GLY A 84 -22.86 -28.12 -5.20
C GLY A 84 -24.03 -28.53 -6.11
N GLY A 85 -23.78 -28.82 -7.38
CA GLY A 85 -24.81 -29.25 -8.35
C GLY A 85 -25.76 -28.13 -8.81
N THR A 86 -25.40 -26.86 -8.56
CA THR A 86 -26.18 -25.70 -9.02
C THR A 86 -25.91 -25.38 -10.48
N LEU A 87 -24.69 -25.66 -10.95
CA LEU A 87 -24.29 -25.58 -12.34
C LEU A 87 -23.77 -26.91 -12.87
N PRO A 88 -23.88 -27.18 -14.18
CA PRO A 88 -23.26 -28.36 -14.80
C PRO A 88 -21.73 -28.23 -14.81
N GLU A 89 -21.04 -29.34 -15.06
CA GLU A 89 -19.61 -29.32 -15.35
C GLU A 89 -19.34 -28.39 -16.57
N PRO A 90 -18.17 -27.75 -16.65
CA PRO A 90 -17.88 -26.79 -17.71
C PRO A 90 -18.05 -27.32 -19.13
N GLU A 91 -17.74 -28.61 -19.35
CA GLU A 91 -17.87 -29.30 -20.64
C GLU A 91 -19.33 -29.52 -21.05
N ASP A 92 -20.22 -29.58 -20.08
CA ASP A 92 -21.68 -29.76 -20.27
C ASP A 92 -22.45 -28.43 -20.22
N ALA A 93 -21.76 -27.33 -19.89
CA ALA A 93 -22.37 -26.01 -19.82
C ALA A 93 -22.74 -25.49 -21.21
N THR A 94 -23.94 -24.97 -21.32
CA THR A 94 -24.45 -24.33 -22.54
C THR A 94 -24.47 -22.80 -22.35
N ASP A 95 -24.67 -22.06 -23.44
CA ASP A 95 -24.77 -20.60 -23.36
C ASP A 95 -25.95 -20.10 -22.51
N ALA A 96 -26.94 -20.95 -22.25
CA ALA A 96 -27.99 -20.65 -21.28
C ALA A 96 -27.46 -20.54 -19.83
N ASN A 97 -26.31 -21.13 -19.53
CA ASN A 97 -25.66 -21.05 -18.23
C ASN A 97 -24.74 -19.83 -18.11
N LEU A 98 -24.42 -19.15 -19.22
CA LEU A 98 -23.46 -18.04 -19.26
C LEU A 98 -23.78 -16.92 -18.26
N PRO A 99 -25.01 -16.40 -18.14
CA PRO A 99 -25.33 -15.36 -17.17
C PRO A 99 -25.10 -15.81 -15.70
N ALA A 100 -25.42 -17.07 -15.39
CA ALA A 100 -25.19 -17.60 -14.04
C ALA A 100 -23.69 -17.79 -13.74
N ILE A 101 -22.91 -18.27 -14.72
CA ILE A 101 -21.45 -18.44 -14.61
C ILE A 101 -20.79 -17.09 -14.35
N THR A 102 -21.09 -16.09 -15.17
CA THR A 102 -20.46 -14.77 -15.07
C THR A 102 -20.87 -14.00 -13.80
N ALA A 103 -22.12 -14.18 -13.33
CA ALA A 103 -22.57 -13.61 -12.07
C ALA A 103 -21.82 -14.22 -10.87
N LEU A 104 -21.56 -15.54 -10.89
CA LEU A 104 -20.76 -16.19 -9.86
C LEU A 104 -19.30 -15.73 -9.91
N LEU A 105 -18.71 -15.62 -11.11
CA LEU A 105 -17.37 -15.08 -11.29
C LEU A 105 -17.25 -13.65 -10.74
N ALA A 106 -18.22 -12.79 -11.03
CA ALA A 106 -18.26 -11.43 -10.50
C ALA A 106 -18.39 -11.41 -8.97
N THR A 107 -19.28 -12.28 -8.42
CA THR A 107 -19.46 -12.41 -6.96
C THR A 107 -18.17 -12.86 -6.29
N GLY A 108 -17.52 -13.90 -6.82
CA GLY A 108 -16.26 -14.42 -6.27
C GLY A 108 -15.14 -13.42 -6.38
N ALA A 109 -15.03 -12.71 -7.54
CA ALA A 109 -14.04 -11.66 -7.74
C ALA A 109 -14.19 -10.52 -6.72
N VAL A 110 -15.42 -10.03 -6.47
CA VAL A 110 -15.64 -8.98 -5.47
C VAL A 110 -15.34 -9.48 -4.06
N LYS A 111 -15.81 -10.69 -3.68
CA LYS A 111 -15.50 -11.27 -2.38
C LYS A 111 -13.98 -11.42 -2.16
N GLY A 112 -13.27 -11.89 -3.17
CA GLY A 112 -11.82 -12.12 -3.11
C GLY A 112 -10.96 -10.90 -3.44
N ALA A 113 -11.54 -9.78 -3.87
CA ALA A 113 -10.78 -8.60 -4.24
C ALA A 113 -9.92 -8.08 -3.08
N ARG A 114 -8.63 -7.83 -3.35
CA ARG A 114 -7.66 -7.26 -2.43
C ARG A 114 -6.89 -6.15 -3.13
N GLY A 115 -6.51 -5.14 -2.36
CA GLY A 115 -5.82 -3.96 -2.87
C GLY A 115 -6.57 -3.26 -4.01
N ASN A 116 -6.05 -2.14 -4.49
CA ASN A 116 -6.66 -1.37 -5.57
C ASN A 116 -6.79 -2.18 -6.87
N SER A 117 -5.75 -2.94 -7.23
CA SER A 117 -5.72 -3.70 -8.50
C SER A 117 -6.74 -4.85 -8.51
N GLY A 118 -6.91 -5.56 -7.38
CA GLY A 118 -7.94 -6.59 -7.26
C GLY A 118 -9.35 -6.01 -7.31
N MET A 119 -9.57 -4.85 -6.71
CA MET A 119 -10.84 -4.13 -6.79
C MET A 119 -11.17 -3.72 -8.22
N VAL A 120 -10.20 -3.21 -9.00
CA VAL A 120 -10.39 -2.90 -10.44
C VAL A 120 -10.74 -4.17 -11.23
N LEU A 121 -10.03 -5.29 -10.99
CA LEU A 121 -10.36 -6.57 -11.65
C LEU A 121 -11.78 -7.04 -11.34
N SER A 122 -12.26 -6.84 -10.12
CA SER A 122 -13.64 -7.19 -9.76
C SER A 122 -14.67 -6.44 -10.61
N GLN A 123 -14.35 -5.19 -11.02
CA GLN A 123 -15.22 -4.40 -11.91
C GLN A 123 -15.19 -4.91 -13.36
N VAL A 124 -14.08 -5.49 -13.82
CA VAL A 124 -14.02 -6.18 -15.12
C VAL A 124 -14.96 -7.41 -15.11
N PHE A 125 -14.96 -8.19 -14.02
CA PHE A 125 -15.88 -9.34 -13.89
C PHE A 125 -17.34 -8.90 -13.76
N ARG A 126 -17.61 -7.76 -13.12
CA ARG A 126 -18.94 -7.16 -13.08
C ARG A 126 -19.43 -6.78 -14.47
N ALA A 127 -18.58 -6.08 -15.24
CA ALA A 127 -18.91 -5.71 -16.63
C ALA A 127 -19.13 -6.95 -17.52
N LEU A 128 -18.39 -8.03 -17.29
CA LEU A 128 -18.60 -9.33 -17.94
C LEU A 128 -19.98 -9.92 -17.62
N ALA A 129 -20.39 -9.87 -16.33
CA ALA A 129 -21.72 -10.36 -15.93
C ALA A 129 -22.84 -9.53 -16.58
N ASP A 130 -22.72 -8.21 -16.59
CA ASP A 130 -23.70 -7.32 -17.21
C ASP A 130 -23.79 -7.55 -18.73
N ALA A 131 -22.65 -7.71 -19.42
CA ALA A 131 -22.61 -7.96 -20.84
C ALA A 131 -23.25 -9.29 -21.25
N SER A 132 -23.12 -10.32 -20.39
CA SER A 132 -23.63 -11.66 -20.64
C SER A 132 -25.10 -11.86 -20.23
N ALA A 133 -25.69 -10.91 -19.49
CA ALA A 133 -27.06 -11.02 -18.99
C ALA A 133 -28.12 -11.27 -20.06
N GLN A 134 -27.83 -10.90 -21.32
CA GLN A 134 -28.73 -11.08 -22.46
C GLN A 134 -28.34 -12.25 -23.39
N GLY A 135 -27.30 -13.01 -23.05
CA GLY A 135 -26.84 -14.16 -23.83
C GLY A 135 -25.35 -14.15 -24.17
N PRO A 136 -24.94 -14.91 -25.20
CA PRO A 136 -23.54 -15.01 -25.59
C PRO A 136 -22.93 -13.64 -25.94
N ILE A 137 -21.65 -13.46 -25.59
CA ILE A 137 -20.94 -12.20 -25.81
C ILE A 137 -20.43 -12.15 -27.26
N ASP A 138 -21.10 -11.38 -28.10
CA ASP A 138 -20.64 -11.04 -29.43
C ASP A 138 -19.60 -9.89 -29.42
N ALA A 139 -19.07 -9.53 -30.56
CA ALA A 139 -18.08 -8.46 -30.70
C ALA A 139 -18.57 -7.11 -30.12
N ALA A 140 -19.85 -6.76 -30.34
CA ALA A 140 -20.41 -5.53 -29.82
C ALA A 140 -20.57 -5.58 -28.27
N ALA A 141 -20.96 -6.75 -27.75
CA ALA A 141 -21.06 -6.98 -26.30
C ALA A 141 -19.67 -6.93 -25.62
N LEU A 142 -18.63 -7.50 -26.24
CA LEU A 142 -17.25 -7.40 -25.75
C LEU A 142 -16.77 -5.95 -25.67
N VAL A 143 -17.00 -5.15 -26.72
CA VAL A 143 -16.63 -3.73 -26.72
C VAL A 143 -17.38 -2.95 -25.64
N ARG A 144 -18.68 -3.21 -25.48
CA ARG A 144 -19.46 -2.61 -24.38
C ARG A 144 -18.91 -3.03 -23.03
N MET A 145 -18.64 -4.33 -22.81
CA MET A 145 -18.06 -4.85 -21.57
C MET A 145 -16.76 -4.11 -21.18
N LEU A 146 -15.83 -3.93 -22.12
CA LEU A 146 -14.58 -3.22 -21.83
C LEU A 146 -14.81 -1.74 -21.51
N ARG A 147 -15.74 -1.07 -22.19
CA ARG A 147 -16.11 0.33 -21.88
C ARG A 147 -16.80 0.44 -20.50
N ASP A 148 -17.71 -0.47 -20.20
CA ASP A 148 -18.41 -0.49 -18.92
C ASP A 148 -17.43 -0.80 -17.78
N ALA A 149 -16.45 -1.70 -18.00
CA ALA A 149 -15.38 -1.97 -17.04
C ALA A 149 -14.56 -0.73 -16.70
N VAL A 150 -14.23 0.12 -17.69
CA VAL A 150 -13.58 1.42 -17.46
C VAL A 150 -14.46 2.31 -16.58
N GLY A 151 -15.73 2.49 -16.94
CA GLY A 151 -16.66 3.32 -16.16
C GLY A 151 -16.86 2.82 -14.74
N PHE A 152 -16.98 1.51 -14.54
CA PHE A 152 -17.11 0.92 -13.21
C PHE A 152 -15.82 1.10 -12.39
N ALA A 153 -14.64 0.86 -12.98
CA ALA A 153 -13.37 1.05 -12.30
C ALA A 153 -13.16 2.53 -11.91
N GLU A 154 -13.43 3.47 -12.81
CA GLU A 154 -13.34 4.91 -12.52
C GLU A 154 -14.31 5.35 -11.42
N SER A 155 -15.53 4.82 -11.40
CA SER A 155 -16.52 5.15 -10.35
C SER A 155 -16.19 4.53 -8.99
N THR A 156 -15.36 3.49 -8.99
CA THR A 156 -14.99 2.72 -7.80
C THR A 156 -13.82 3.39 -7.07
N ILE A 157 -12.90 4.02 -7.78
CA ILE A 157 -11.71 4.69 -7.23
C ILE A 157 -12.02 6.16 -6.93
N ALA A 158 -11.76 6.61 -5.69
CA ALA A 158 -12.05 7.98 -5.30
C ALA A 158 -11.18 9.02 -6.04
N ALA A 159 -9.91 8.70 -6.33
CA ALA A 159 -8.98 9.56 -7.05
C ALA A 159 -8.26 8.75 -8.15
N PRO A 160 -8.85 8.62 -9.35
CA PRO A 160 -8.22 7.91 -10.47
C PRO A 160 -6.91 8.59 -10.91
N VAL A 161 -5.85 7.80 -11.12
CA VAL A 161 -4.53 8.29 -11.53
C VAL A 161 -4.16 7.71 -12.89
N GLU A 162 -3.65 8.57 -13.80
CA GLU A 162 -3.14 8.13 -15.10
C GLU A 162 -1.77 7.43 -14.95
N GLY A 163 -1.44 6.59 -15.92
CA GLY A 163 -0.24 5.74 -15.83
C GLY A 163 -0.41 4.48 -14.99
N THR A 164 -1.67 4.09 -14.72
CA THR A 164 -2.03 2.90 -13.92
C THR A 164 -2.84 1.90 -14.74
N ILE A 165 -3.27 0.81 -14.11
CA ILE A 165 -4.20 -0.19 -14.68
C ILE A 165 -5.42 0.46 -15.35
N LEU A 166 -5.90 1.62 -14.86
CA LEU A 166 -7.03 2.33 -15.48
C LEU A 166 -6.69 2.82 -16.89
N THR A 167 -5.50 3.40 -17.06
CA THR A 167 -5.03 3.84 -18.39
C THR A 167 -4.90 2.66 -19.34
N VAL A 168 -4.34 1.54 -18.88
CA VAL A 168 -4.18 0.32 -19.69
C VAL A 168 -5.55 -0.27 -20.08
N LEU A 169 -6.49 -0.36 -19.13
CA LEU A 169 -7.87 -0.82 -19.38
C LEU A 169 -8.60 0.09 -20.40
N ARG A 170 -8.46 1.40 -20.25
CA ARG A 170 -9.08 2.39 -21.15
C ARG A 170 -8.54 2.25 -22.58
N GLN A 171 -7.23 2.09 -22.74
CA GLN A 171 -6.63 1.91 -24.08
C GLN A 171 -6.98 0.54 -24.67
N ALA A 172 -7.09 -0.51 -23.88
CA ALA A 172 -7.64 -1.80 -24.31
C ALA A 172 -9.06 -1.67 -24.90
N ALA A 173 -9.93 -0.92 -24.19
CA ALA A 173 -11.29 -0.65 -24.66
C ALA A 173 -11.32 0.17 -25.95
N ASN A 174 -10.42 1.15 -26.09
CA ASN A 174 -10.28 1.96 -27.32
C ASN A 174 -9.80 1.11 -28.51
N GLY A 175 -8.79 0.25 -28.30
CA GLY A 175 -8.30 -0.67 -29.34
C GLY A 175 -9.39 -1.63 -29.81
N ALA A 176 -10.15 -2.22 -28.88
CA ALA A 176 -11.29 -3.08 -29.19
C ALA A 176 -12.38 -2.32 -29.99
N SER A 177 -12.68 -1.08 -29.59
CA SER A 177 -13.67 -0.25 -30.28
C SER A 177 -13.27 0.07 -31.73
N THR A 178 -12.02 0.47 -31.92
CA THR A 178 -11.49 0.80 -33.26
C THR A 178 -11.53 -0.40 -34.17
N ALA A 179 -11.12 -1.57 -33.72
CA ALA A 179 -11.17 -2.80 -34.51
C ALA A 179 -12.62 -3.22 -34.84
N HIS A 180 -13.53 -3.08 -33.89
CA HIS A 180 -14.95 -3.37 -34.12
C HIS A 180 -15.58 -2.42 -35.15
N GLU A 181 -15.30 -1.12 -35.07
CA GLU A 181 -15.75 -0.11 -36.05
C GLU A 181 -15.17 -0.36 -37.46
N ALA A 182 -13.98 -0.97 -37.54
CA ALA A 182 -13.38 -1.42 -38.79
C ALA A 182 -14.03 -2.71 -39.35
N GLY A 183 -14.95 -3.33 -38.60
CA GLY A 183 -15.64 -4.55 -39.02
C GLY A 183 -14.82 -5.83 -38.81
N GLU A 184 -13.82 -5.78 -37.94
CA GLU A 184 -12.97 -6.93 -37.60
C GLU A 184 -13.73 -7.99 -36.82
N GLY A 185 -13.32 -9.26 -36.95
CA GLY A 185 -13.89 -10.38 -36.19
C GLY A 185 -13.37 -10.43 -34.74
N MET A 186 -14.05 -11.22 -33.88
CA MET A 186 -13.79 -11.34 -32.43
C MET A 186 -12.31 -11.48 -32.07
N SER A 187 -11.59 -12.39 -32.70
CA SER A 187 -10.17 -12.64 -32.43
C SER A 187 -9.27 -11.44 -32.76
N ALA A 188 -9.59 -10.71 -33.81
CA ALA A 188 -8.85 -9.50 -34.20
C ALA A 188 -9.15 -8.34 -33.23
N ILE A 189 -10.40 -8.21 -32.78
CA ILE A 189 -10.80 -7.22 -31.78
C ILE A 189 -10.04 -7.45 -30.45
N VAL A 190 -9.96 -8.70 -29.96
CA VAL A 190 -9.18 -9.04 -28.76
C VAL A 190 -7.69 -8.80 -29.00
N GLY A 191 -7.18 -9.11 -30.21
CA GLY A 191 -5.80 -8.79 -30.58
C GLY A 191 -5.50 -7.29 -30.52
N ALA A 192 -6.33 -6.46 -31.12
CA ALA A 192 -6.20 -5.01 -31.10
C ALA A 192 -6.33 -4.42 -29.68
N SER A 193 -7.23 -4.97 -28.87
CA SER A 193 -7.34 -4.62 -27.45
C SER A 193 -6.05 -4.90 -26.69
N LEU A 194 -5.47 -6.08 -26.88
CA LEU A 194 -4.21 -6.48 -26.25
C LEU A 194 -3.03 -5.61 -26.72
N ASP A 195 -2.94 -5.33 -28.02
CA ASP A 195 -1.85 -4.52 -28.57
C ASP A 195 -1.92 -3.07 -28.04
N ALA A 196 -3.10 -2.47 -27.98
CA ALA A 196 -3.31 -1.14 -27.39
C ALA A 196 -3.02 -1.12 -25.88
N ALA A 197 -3.38 -2.18 -25.16
CA ALA A 197 -3.05 -2.33 -23.75
C ALA A 197 -1.53 -2.40 -23.51
N ARG A 198 -0.80 -3.15 -24.34
CA ARG A 198 0.67 -3.25 -24.27
C ARG A 198 1.36 -1.92 -24.55
N GLU A 199 0.90 -1.21 -25.58
CA GLU A 199 1.43 0.13 -25.89
C GLU A 199 1.21 1.09 -24.70
N ALA A 200 0.01 1.08 -24.12
CA ALA A 200 -0.31 1.88 -22.95
C ALA A 200 0.55 1.50 -21.73
N LEU A 201 0.79 0.21 -21.49
CA LEU A 201 1.66 -0.23 -20.39
C LEU A 201 3.08 0.31 -20.55
N PHE A 202 3.64 0.24 -21.76
CA PHE A 202 4.98 0.79 -22.03
C PHE A 202 5.07 2.31 -21.85
N ASP A 203 3.94 3.02 -21.95
CA ASP A 203 3.88 4.47 -21.76
C ASP A 203 3.57 4.89 -20.30
N THR A 204 3.26 3.95 -19.39
CA THR A 204 2.95 4.29 -17.99
C THR A 204 4.08 5.05 -17.27
N PRO A 205 5.40 4.77 -17.50
CA PRO A 205 6.47 5.56 -16.88
C PRO A 205 6.52 7.02 -17.36
N ASN A 206 6.00 7.33 -18.55
CA ASN A 206 5.90 8.71 -19.04
C ASN A 206 4.73 9.49 -18.42
N GLN A 207 3.82 8.81 -17.74
CA GLN A 207 2.60 9.37 -17.17
C GLN A 207 2.64 9.42 -15.65
N LEU A 208 3.46 8.59 -15.01
CA LEU A 208 3.58 8.49 -13.56
C LEU A 208 5.06 8.47 -13.16
N GLU A 209 5.52 9.56 -12.55
CA GLU A 209 6.93 9.84 -12.25
C GLU A 209 7.59 8.74 -11.41
N VAL A 210 6.89 8.21 -10.39
CA VAL A 210 7.41 7.12 -9.54
C VAL A 210 7.75 5.86 -10.35
N LEU A 211 7.04 5.58 -11.44
CA LEU A 211 7.35 4.45 -12.33
C LEU A 211 8.61 4.74 -13.17
N ALA A 212 8.75 6.00 -13.62
CA ALA A 212 9.94 6.44 -14.35
C ALA A 212 11.20 6.36 -13.48
N GLU A 213 11.12 6.83 -12.25
CA GLU A 213 12.21 6.80 -11.26
C GLU A 213 12.63 5.37 -10.92
N ALA A 214 11.66 4.48 -10.71
CA ALA A 214 11.90 3.06 -10.45
C ALA A 214 12.32 2.27 -11.72
N GLY A 215 12.17 2.84 -12.93
CA GLY A 215 12.48 2.18 -14.19
C GLY A 215 11.58 0.97 -14.48
N VAL A 216 10.32 0.99 -14.02
CA VAL A 216 9.34 -0.09 -14.14
C VAL A 216 8.05 0.38 -14.80
N TYR A 217 7.22 -0.57 -15.21
CA TYR A 217 5.85 -0.32 -15.70
C TYR A 217 4.84 -0.55 -14.57
N ASP A 218 3.59 -0.08 -14.78
CA ASP A 218 2.52 -0.31 -13.81
C ASP A 218 2.22 -1.80 -13.60
N ALA A 219 2.31 -2.24 -12.35
CA ALA A 219 2.12 -3.65 -11.95
C ALA A 219 0.70 -4.14 -12.22
N GLY A 220 -0.31 -3.32 -11.93
CA GLY A 220 -1.72 -3.62 -12.19
C GLY A 220 -2.02 -3.77 -13.68
N GLY A 221 -1.49 -2.87 -14.51
CA GLY A 221 -1.61 -2.95 -15.97
C GLY A 221 -0.93 -4.19 -16.55
N ALA A 222 0.25 -4.56 -16.01
CA ALA A 222 0.94 -5.79 -16.40
C ALA A 222 0.07 -7.04 -16.13
N GLY A 223 -0.54 -7.11 -14.95
CA GLY A 223 -1.47 -8.19 -14.62
C GLY A 223 -2.74 -8.20 -15.47
N PHE A 224 -3.29 -7.03 -15.83
CA PHE A 224 -4.45 -6.95 -16.73
C PHE A 224 -4.14 -7.45 -18.15
N ILE A 225 -2.92 -7.21 -18.65
CA ILE A 225 -2.47 -7.77 -19.93
C ILE A 225 -2.52 -9.30 -19.92
N LEU A 226 -2.15 -9.97 -18.84
CA LEU A 226 -2.25 -11.43 -18.72
C LEU A 226 -3.70 -11.92 -18.83
N MET A 227 -4.67 -11.14 -18.34
CA MET A 227 -6.09 -11.44 -18.54
C MET A 227 -6.48 -11.41 -20.02
N LEU A 228 -6.02 -10.41 -20.78
CA LEU A 228 -6.27 -10.29 -22.23
C LEU A 228 -5.54 -11.38 -23.02
N GLU A 229 -4.32 -11.73 -22.64
CA GLU A 229 -3.56 -12.83 -23.24
C GLU A 229 -4.28 -14.17 -23.04
N ALA A 230 -4.76 -14.44 -21.82
CA ALA A 230 -5.56 -15.63 -21.54
C ALA A 230 -6.82 -15.70 -22.43
N LEU A 231 -7.48 -14.57 -22.65
CA LEU A 231 -8.66 -14.51 -23.54
C LEU A 231 -8.27 -14.81 -24.99
N LYS A 232 -7.19 -14.20 -25.48
CA LYS A 232 -6.66 -14.45 -26.83
C LYS A 232 -6.27 -15.90 -27.02
N ASP A 233 -5.57 -16.51 -26.03
CA ASP A 233 -5.18 -17.93 -26.04
C ASP A 233 -6.40 -18.84 -26.23
N VAL A 234 -7.45 -18.62 -25.45
CA VAL A 234 -8.69 -19.42 -25.52
C VAL A 234 -9.39 -19.27 -26.86
N LEU A 235 -9.51 -18.05 -27.38
CA LEU A 235 -10.20 -17.79 -28.66
C LEU A 235 -9.45 -18.31 -29.89
N THR A 236 -8.10 -18.32 -29.81
CA THR A 236 -7.26 -18.77 -30.94
C THR A 236 -6.86 -20.24 -30.86
N GLY A 237 -7.04 -20.87 -29.70
CA GLY A 237 -6.55 -22.23 -29.41
C GLY A 237 -5.02 -22.36 -29.46
N LYS A 238 -4.31 -21.24 -29.32
CA LYS A 238 -2.83 -21.19 -29.30
C LYS A 238 -2.41 -20.63 -27.96
N SER A 239 -1.57 -21.38 -27.26
CA SER A 239 -0.77 -20.84 -26.15
C SER A 239 0.51 -20.28 -26.77
N GLU A 240 0.57 -18.98 -26.99
CA GLU A 240 1.85 -18.30 -27.25
C GLU A 240 2.55 -18.22 -25.90
N GLY A 241 3.75 -18.80 -25.78
CA GLY A 241 4.53 -18.74 -24.55
C GLY A 241 4.72 -17.28 -24.14
N THR A 242 4.26 -16.94 -22.94
CA THR A 242 4.35 -15.59 -22.37
C THR A 242 5.81 -15.27 -22.11
N ALA A 243 6.45 -14.54 -23.03
CA ALA A 243 7.70 -13.87 -22.75
C ALA A 243 7.34 -12.39 -22.52
N MET A 244 7.32 -11.96 -21.29
CA MET A 244 7.44 -10.54 -20.94
C MET A 244 8.88 -10.10 -21.25
N THR A 245 9.27 -10.15 -22.55
CA THR A 245 10.58 -9.72 -23.03
C THR A 245 10.51 -8.29 -23.52
N GLY A 246 10.60 -7.38 -22.57
CA GLY A 246 10.97 -6.00 -22.76
C GLY A 246 12.04 -5.66 -21.74
N SER A 247 13.14 -6.44 -21.73
CA SER A 247 14.29 -6.17 -20.86
C SER A 247 15.01 -4.94 -21.37
N SER A 248 14.78 -3.81 -20.76
CA SER A 248 15.78 -2.76 -20.68
C SER A 248 16.76 -3.17 -19.57
N THR A 249 17.69 -4.07 -19.90
CA THR A 249 18.77 -4.44 -18.99
C THR A 249 19.74 -3.29 -18.85
N ARG A 250 19.58 -2.52 -17.76
CA ARG A 250 20.74 -2.10 -16.99
C ARG A 250 20.83 -3.06 -15.81
N GLU A 251 21.86 -3.90 -15.87
CA GLU A 251 22.24 -4.75 -14.75
C GLU A 251 22.56 -3.86 -13.55
N HIS A 252 21.64 -3.78 -12.61
CA HIS A 252 21.93 -3.48 -11.23
C HIS A 252 21.68 -4.77 -10.46
N GLU A 253 22.73 -5.35 -9.95
CA GLU A 253 22.66 -6.44 -8.97
C GLU A 253 21.87 -5.94 -7.77
N ALA A 254 20.67 -6.49 -7.58
CA ALA A 254 19.93 -6.35 -6.34
C ALA A 254 20.49 -7.36 -5.32
N PRO A 255 20.72 -6.95 -4.06
CA PRO A 255 21.04 -7.90 -3.00
C PRO A 255 19.82 -8.79 -2.74
N GLY A 256 20.07 -10.10 -2.69
CA GLY A 256 19.06 -11.11 -2.47
C GLY A 256 18.40 -10.95 -1.10
N GLY A 257 17.09 -10.71 -1.11
CA GLY A 257 16.24 -10.75 0.07
C GLY A 257 15.64 -12.14 0.25
N ASP A 258 16.07 -12.86 1.25
CA ASP A 258 15.46 -14.11 1.70
C ASP A 258 14.09 -13.84 2.32
N SER A 259 13.13 -14.68 1.94
CA SER A 259 11.77 -14.70 2.44
C SER A 259 11.72 -14.94 3.95
N ALA A 260 11.46 -13.92 4.74
CA ALA A 260 11.14 -14.09 6.15
C ALA A 260 9.62 -14.22 6.33
N SER A 261 9.22 -15.37 6.88
CA SER A 261 7.86 -15.64 7.33
C SER A 261 7.53 -14.69 8.49
N GLY A 262 6.54 -13.81 8.28
CA GLY A 262 6.05 -12.89 9.30
C GLY A 262 5.41 -13.61 10.48
N THR A 263 5.96 -13.44 11.65
CA THR A 263 5.25 -13.55 12.92
C THR A 263 4.83 -12.15 13.34
N HIS A 264 3.56 -11.98 13.66
CA HIS A 264 2.99 -10.73 14.12
C HIS A 264 3.70 -10.27 15.38
N ALA A 265 4.42 -9.15 15.30
CA ALA A 265 4.90 -8.39 16.43
C ALA A 265 4.10 -7.09 16.50
N GLU A 266 3.52 -6.82 17.65
CA GLU A 266 2.78 -5.58 17.92
C GLU A 266 3.81 -4.44 18.05
N SER A 267 3.87 -3.57 17.02
CA SER A 267 4.70 -2.36 17.08
C SER A 267 3.92 -1.23 17.76
N HIS A 268 4.21 -0.96 19.01
CA HIS A 268 3.73 0.24 19.67
C HIS A 268 4.69 1.39 19.37
N GLY A 269 4.27 2.41 18.58
CA GLY A 269 5.01 3.66 18.55
C GLY A 269 5.02 4.51 17.30
N VAL A 270 4.64 4.03 16.12
CA VAL A 270 4.39 4.87 14.94
C VAL A 270 2.98 4.58 14.48
N PRO A 271 2.14 5.58 14.17
CA PRO A 271 0.86 5.30 13.54
C PRO A 271 1.14 4.57 12.24
N ALA A 272 1.06 3.24 12.27
CA ALA A 272 1.18 2.44 11.08
C ALA A 272 -0.02 2.78 10.20
N GLU A 273 0.23 3.07 8.93
CA GLU A 273 -0.84 3.18 7.97
C GLU A 273 -1.50 1.80 7.87
N LEU A 274 -2.81 1.77 8.06
CA LEU A 274 -3.59 0.53 8.07
C LEU A 274 -4.41 0.44 6.80
N GLU A 275 -4.39 -0.72 6.19
CA GLU A 275 -5.34 -1.11 5.17
C GLU A 275 -6.58 -1.67 5.84
N LEU A 276 -7.74 -1.08 5.58
CA LEU A 276 -9.04 -1.60 5.98
C LEU A 276 -9.77 -2.15 4.77
N LEU A 277 -10.21 -3.39 4.88
CA LEU A 277 -11.02 -4.06 3.88
C LEU A 277 -12.27 -4.63 4.55
N PHE A 278 -13.47 -4.22 4.09
CA PHE A 278 -14.73 -4.68 4.69
C PHE A 278 -15.90 -4.63 3.71
N PHE A 279 -16.96 -5.37 4.01
CA PHE A 279 -18.25 -5.18 3.38
C PHE A 279 -19.09 -4.21 4.19
N PHE A 280 -19.67 -3.24 3.51
CA PHE A 280 -20.59 -2.27 4.07
C PHE A 280 -22.01 -2.52 3.53
N HIS A 281 -22.98 -2.55 4.43
CA HIS A 281 -24.41 -2.66 4.12
C HIS A 281 -25.11 -1.39 4.58
N GLY A 282 -25.58 -0.60 3.64
CA GLY A 282 -26.23 0.68 3.88
C GLY A 282 -26.04 1.66 2.72
N ASP A 283 -26.41 2.90 2.95
CA ASP A 283 -26.21 3.99 1.99
C ASP A 283 -24.71 4.33 1.89
N VAL A 284 -24.17 4.18 0.69
CA VAL A 284 -22.73 4.36 0.43
C VAL A 284 -22.33 5.84 0.34
N ASP A 285 -23.26 6.75 0.02
CA ASP A 285 -22.93 8.16 -0.17
C ASP A 285 -22.42 8.84 1.12
N PRO A 286 -23.09 8.68 2.29
CA PRO A 286 -22.53 9.19 3.55
C PRO A 286 -21.22 8.53 3.96
N LEU A 287 -21.05 7.23 3.65
CA LEU A 287 -19.80 6.52 3.93
C LEU A 287 -18.64 7.10 3.11
N ARG A 288 -18.86 7.44 1.85
CA ARG A 288 -17.86 8.04 0.96
C ARG A 288 -17.28 9.34 1.55
N GLU A 289 -18.11 10.17 2.16
CA GLU A 289 -17.68 11.41 2.82
C GLU A 289 -16.80 11.12 4.05
N VAL A 290 -17.16 10.10 4.83
CA VAL A 290 -16.36 9.66 5.99
C VAL A 290 -15.01 9.13 5.55
N LEU A 291 -15.00 8.27 4.54
CA LEU A 291 -13.75 7.70 4.01
C LEU A 291 -12.83 8.80 3.47
N ALA A 292 -13.37 9.76 2.70
CA ALA A 292 -12.59 10.86 2.14
C ALA A 292 -11.99 11.79 3.21
N THR A 293 -12.58 11.82 4.40
CA THR A 293 -12.08 12.65 5.51
C THR A 293 -10.97 11.97 6.31
N HIS A 294 -11.03 10.64 6.46
CA HIS A 294 -10.19 9.86 7.38
C HIS A 294 -9.23 8.89 6.70
N GLY A 295 -9.24 8.81 5.36
CA GLY A 295 -8.39 7.86 4.65
C GLY A 295 -8.00 8.32 3.25
N ASP A 296 -7.13 7.57 2.65
CA ASP A 296 -6.72 7.69 1.24
C ASP A 296 -6.78 6.33 0.53
N SER A 297 -6.37 6.27 -0.74
CA SER A 297 -6.43 5.05 -1.57
C SER A 297 -7.81 4.37 -1.55
N ILE A 298 -8.87 5.17 -1.46
CA ILE A 298 -10.24 4.72 -1.25
C ILE A 298 -10.80 4.08 -2.51
N VAL A 299 -11.27 2.83 -2.36
CA VAL A 299 -11.96 2.09 -3.40
C VAL A 299 -13.26 1.51 -2.84
N ILE A 300 -14.38 1.78 -3.50
CA ILE A 300 -15.70 1.30 -3.11
C ILE A 300 -16.31 0.53 -4.28
N ALA A 301 -16.33 -0.79 -4.19
CA ALA A 301 -16.89 -1.68 -5.22
C ALA A 301 -18.31 -2.11 -4.85
N PRO A 302 -19.35 -1.66 -5.58
CA PRO A 302 -20.72 -2.09 -5.34
C PRO A 302 -20.87 -3.60 -5.61
N VAL A 303 -21.56 -4.29 -4.69
CA VAL A 303 -21.97 -5.69 -4.81
C VAL A 303 -23.44 -5.79 -5.17
N SER A 304 -24.27 -4.91 -4.57
CA SER A 304 -25.70 -4.74 -4.83
C SER A 304 -26.10 -3.29 -4.57
N GLU A 305 -27.40 -2.97 -4.66
CA GLU A 305 -27.90 -1.62 -4.34
C GLU A 305 -27.65 -1.19 -2.89
N GLU A 306 -27.55 -2.15 -1.96
CA GLU A 306 -27.40 -1.90 -0.51
C GLU A 306 -26.08 -2.42 0.05
N GLN A 307 -25.21 -2.99 -0.77
CA GLN A 307 -23.95 -3.59 -0.32
C GLN A 307 -22.77 -3.18 -1.20
N ALA A 308 -21.68 -2.75 -0.57
CA ALA A 308 -20.42 -2.47 -1.23
C ALA A 308 -19.25 -3.12 -0.48
N LYS A 309 -18.20 -3.49 -1.21
CA LYS A 309 -16.90 -3.81 -0.64
C LYS A 309 -16.05 -2.53 -0.62
N VAL A 310 -15.45 -2.27 0.52
CA VAL A 310 -14.65 -1.06 0.78
C VAL A 310 -13.22 -1.45 1.03
N HIS A 311 -12.31 -0.71 0.41
CA HIS A 311 -10.88 -0.72 0.67
C HIS A 311 -10.45 0.71 0.93
N VAL A 312 -9.67 0.94 1.99
CA VAL A 312 -9.18 2.26 2.36
C VAL A 312 -7.90 2.14 3.18
N HIS A 313 -6.96 3.03 2.92
CA HIS A 313 -5.78 3.22 3.75
C HIS A 313 -6.04 4.34 4.75
N THR A 314 -5.62 4.18 5.99
CA THR A 314 -5.87 5.18 7.04
C THR A 314 -4.87 5.09 8.18
N LEU A 315 -4.57 6.23 8.77
CA LEU A 315 -3.89 6.35 10.06
C LEU A 315 -4.87 6.39 11.24
N GLU A 316 -6.18 6.56 10.96
CA GLU A 316 -7.23 6.78 11.95
C GLU A 316 -8.30 5.67 11.92
N ALA A 317 -7.88 4.41 11.84
CA ALA A 317 -8.77 3.26 11.65
C ALA A 317 -9.92 3.19 12.67
N GLY A 318 -9.65 3.49 13.94
CA GLY A 318 -10.68 3.52 14.99
C GLY A 318 -11.78 4.53 14.70
N ALA A 319 -11.41 5.79 14.45
CA ALA A 319 -12.36 6.87 14.18
C ALA A 319 -13.17 6.63 12.88
N LEU A 320 -12.50 6.10 11.84
CA LEU A 320 -13.16 5.75 10.59
C LEU A 320 -14.20 4.64 10.79
N LEU A 321 -13.82 3.56 11.48
CA LEU A 321 -14.70 2.42 11.73
C LEU A 321 -15.89 2.78 12.62
N GLU A 322 -15.71 3.58 13.69
CA GLU A 322 -16.81 4.05 14.53
C GLU A 322 -17.86 4.81 13.72
N LYS A 323 -17.42 5.67 12.80
CA LYS A 323 -18.34 6.42 11.91
C LYS A 323 -19.00 5.47 10.90
N ALA A 324 -18.26 4.53 10.32
CA ALA A 324 -18.81 3.55 9.41
C ALA A 324 -19.90 2.68 10.07
N PHE A 325 -19.67 2.20 11.31
CA PHE A 325 -20.67 1.47 12.10
C PHE A 325 -21.91 2.31 12.42
N GLY A 326 -21.73 3.63 12.56
CA GLY A 326 -22.86 4.55 12.75
C GLY A 326 -23.73 4.75 11.51
N LEU A 327 -23.20 4.50 10.32
CA LEU A 327 -23.88 4.70 9.04
C LEU A 327 -24.54 3.40 8.50
N GLY A 328 -24.03 2.22 8.90
CA GLY A 328 -24.54 0.96 8.42
C GLY A 328 -23.87 -0.24 9.08
N GLN A 329 -24.11 -1.44 8.52
CA GLN A 329 -23.49 -2.65 9.03
C GLN A 329 -22.16 -2.91 8.30
N VAL A 330 -21.08 -3.07 9.07
CA VAL A 330 -19.75 -3.51 8.59
C VAL A 330 -19.60 -5.00 8.88
N THR A 331 -19.20 -5.79 7.88
CA THR A 331 -18.95 -7.22 7.99
C THR A 331 -17.66 -7.62 7.30
N GLU A 332 -17.10 -8.77 7.66
CA GLU A 332 -15.84 -9.30 7.11
C GLU A 332 -14.68 -8.29 7.16
N LEU A 333 -14.62 -7.52 8.24
CA LEU A 333 -13.55 -6.54 8.44
C LEU A 333 -12.19 -7.23 8.54
N ARG A 334 -11.25 -6.75 7.73
CA ARG A 334 -9.82 -7.05 7.80
C ARG A 334 -9.07 -5.76 8.04
N ILE A 335 -8.04 -5.85 8.86
CA ILE A 335 -7.12 -4.75 9.14
C ILE A 335 -5.73 -5.33 8.92
N GLU A 336 -4.98 -4.73 8.01
CA GLU A 336 -3.60 -5.12 7.73
C GLU A 336 -2.70 -3.89 7.94
N VAL A 337 -1.52 -4.11 8.52
CA VAL A 337 -0.53 -3.05 8.71
C VAL A 337 0.24 -2.92 7.39
N LEU A 338 0.22 -1.73 6.81
CA LEU A 338 0.99 -1.46 5.60
C LEU A 338 2.47 -1.29 5.97
N PRO A 339 3.40 -1.86 5.17
CA PRO A 339 4.81 -1.65 5.40
C PRO A 339 5.12 -0.16 5.31
N SER A 340 5.83 0.34 6.33
CA SER A 340 6.30 1.73 6.35
C SER A 340 7.18 1.98 5.14
N GLN A 341 6.77 2.86 4.24
CA GLN A 341 7.56 3.22 3.06
C GLN A 341 8.61 4.25 3.43
N PRO A 342 9.89 3.98 3.26
CA PRO A 342 10.88 5.04 3.19
C PRO A 342 10.61 5.80 1.87
N GLY A 343 10.15 7.04 1.93
CA GLY A 343 10.03 7.92 0.77
C GLY A 343 8.67 8.59 0.50
N ARG A 344 7.57 8.24 1.19
CA ARG A 344 6.27 8.89 0.95
C ARG A 344 5.97 10.10 1.85
N LEU A 345 6.94 10.60 2.56
CA LEU A 345 6.80 11.69 3.54
C LEU A 345 7.21 13.08 3.03
N ALA A 346 7.23 13.36 1.74
CA ALA A 346 7.52 14.73 1.31
C ALA A 346 6.93 15.11 -0.03
N THR A 347 5.82 15.84 -0.05
CA THR A 347 5.58 16.91 -1.06
C THR A 347 4.47 17.89 -0.68
N ALA A 348 4.30 18.23 0.59
CA ALA A 348 3.69 19.48 1.01
C ALA A 348 4.28 19.85 2.38
N PRO A 349 4.43 21.12 2.76
CA PRO A 349 4.75 21.46 4.13
C PRO A 349 3.58 20.91 4.98
N ARG A 350 3.77 19.75 5.59
CA ARG A 350 2.78 19.16 6.50
C ARG A 350 2.70 20.06 7.71
N ARG A 351 1.54 20.62 7.98
CA ARG A 351 1.24 21.16 9.30
C ARG A 351 1.45 20.00 10.30
N ALA A 352 2.24 20.21 11.33
CA ALA A 352 2.50 19.19 12.35
C ALA A 352 1.16 18.65 12.87
N SER A 353 1.04 17.34 13.01
CA SER A 353 -0.19 16.73 13.53
C SER A 353 -0.29 16.86 15.05
N ARG A 354 0.83 17.11 15.73
CA ARG A 354 0.94 17.26 17.18
C ARG A 354 1.49 18.64 17.54
N PRO A 355 1.03 19.28 18.62
CA PRO A 355 1.55 20.56 19.06
C PRO A 355 2.87 20.38 19.84
N ILE A 356 3.87 19.78 19.22
CA ILE A 356 5.12 19.38 19.87
C ILE A 356 6.32 19.87 19.06
N ILE A 357 7.28 20.51 19.73
CA ILE A 357 8.61 20.82 19.20
C ILE A 357 9.62 19.88 19.87
N ALA A 358 10.49 19.28 19.08
CA ALA A 358 11.64 18.53 19.54
C ALA A 358 12.92 19.32 19.26
N LEU A 359 13.74 19.59 20.27
CA LEU A 359 15.03 20.23 20.08
C LEU A 359 16.04 19.19 19.58
N VAL A 360 16.63 19.44 18.39
CA VAL A 360 17.59 18.52 17.77
C VAL A 360 18.80 19.33 17.29
N THR A 361 19.94 19.10 17.90
CA THR A 361 21.19 19.80 17.55
C THR A 361 21.59 19.52 16.10
N GLY A 362 21.96 20.57 15.35
CA GLY A 362 22.41 20.45 13.94
C GLY A 362 21.28 20.30 12.93
N HIS A 363 20.01 20.42 13.35
CA HIS A 363 18.86 20.28 12.44
C HIS A 363 18.92 21.28 11.27
N ASN A 364 19.37 22.52 11.50
CA ASN A 364 19.41 23.59 10.50
C ASN A 364 20.74 23.70 9.73
N GLU A 365 21.73 22.85 9.97
CA GLU A 365 23.06 22.94 9.31
C GLU A 365 23.02 22.64 7.81
N GLY A 366 22.00 21.93 7.32
CA GLY A 366 21.80 21.61 5.90
C GLY A 366 21.25 22.74 5.05
N GLU A 367 20.62 23.77 5.64
CA GLU A 367 19.93 24.85 4.89
C GLU A 367 20.84 26.02 4.46
N LYS A 368 22.12 26.01 4.80
CA LYS A 368 23.05 27.10 4.44
C LYS A 368 23.47 27.19 2.97
N GLY A 369 22.85 26.44 2.06
CA GLY A 369 23.32 26.39 0.68
C GLY A 369 22.38 25.97 -0.42
N ALA A 370 21.08 26.24 -0.38
CA ALA A 370 20.28 26.12 -1.61
C ALA A 370 18.92 26.81 -1.50
N VAL A 371 18.80 28.00 -2.05
CA VAL A 371 17.58 28.37 -2.75
C VAL A 371 17.67 27.65 -4.11
N GLY A 372 16.99 26.53 -4.24
CA GLY A 372 16.88 25.79 -5.49
C GLY A 372 17.15 24.30 -5.34
N ASP A 373 16.07 23.56 -5.45
CA ASP A 373 15.96 22.17 -5.87
C ASP A 373 16.27 21.05 -4.85
N SER A 374 15.24 20.16 -4.78
CA SER A 374 15.21 18.77 -4.31
C SER A 374 15.30 18.46 -2.81
N GLY A 375 14.21 17.98 -2.32
CA GLY A 375 13.74 17.19 -1.20
C GLY A 375 14.61 16.07 -0.60
N GLU A 376 15.92 16.24 -0.46
CA GLU A 376 16.77 15.25 0.23
C GLU A 376 17.02 15.57 1.72
N GLY A 377 16.41 16.66 2.25
CA GLY A 377 16.65 17.13 3.62
C GLY A 377 15.70 16.56 4.69
N ASP A 378 14.51 16.11 4.32
CA ASP A 378 13.44 15.71 5.26
C ASP A 378 13.42 14.22 5.63
N GLU A 379 14.08 13.36 4.88
CA GLU A 379 14.08 11.91 5.11
C GLU A 379 14.79 11.45 6.40
N GLN A 380 15.45 12.36 7.12
CA GLN A 380 16.25 12.03 8.31
C GLN A 380 15.72 12.61 9.62
N ASP A 381 14.51 13.15 9.63
CA ASP A 381 13.91 13.74 10.82
C ASP A 381 12.94 12.80 11.51
N ILE A 382 13.46 12.08 12.51
CA ILE A 382 12.70 11.07 13.28
C ILE A 382 11.51 11.67 14.04
N PHE A 383 11.58 12.95 14.48
CA PHE A 383 10.49 13.60 15.19
C PHE A 383 9.42 14.12 14.23
N ALA A 384 9.82 14.63 13.06
CA ALA A 384 8.87 15.02 12.04
C ALA A 384 8.09 13.80 11.49
N ALA A 385 8.73 12.65 11.38
CA ALA A 385 8.09 11.39 10.98
C ALA A 385 6.92 11.00 11.90
N VAL A 386 6.98 11.37 13.17
CA VAL A 386 5.93 11.10 14.19
C VAL A 386 5.07 12.33 14.52
N GLY A 387 5.10 13.36 13.65
CA GLY A 387 4.18 14.48 13.68
C GLY A 387 4.56 15.64 14.63
N ALA A 388 5.81 15.70 15.09
CA ALA A 388 6.37 16.84 15.80
C ALA A 388 7.14 17.77 14.85
N VAL A 389 7.57 18.93 15.31
CA VAL A 389 8.45 19.85 14.58
C VAL A 389 9.85 19.81 15.21
N SER A 390 10.86 19.45 14.43
CA SER A 390 12.25 19.54 14.90
C SER A 390 12.79 20.95 14.76
N LEU A 391 13.53 21.40 15.76
CA LEU A 391 14.12 22.73 15.80
C LEU A 391 15.51 22.67 16.42
N ASP A 392 16.49 23.34 15.79
CA ASP A 392 17.82 23.49 16.39
C ASP A 392 17.74 24.38 17.64
N PRO A 393 18.36 23.99 18.78
CA PRO A 393 18.38 24.81 20.00
C PRO A 393 18.96 26.21 19.79
N VAL A 394 19.81 26.39 18.76
CA VAL A 394 20.42 27.69 18.39
C VAL A 394 19.79 28.29 17.12
N ALA A 395 18.57 27.88 16.77
CA ALA A 395 17.84 28.41 15.63
C ALA A 395 17.66 29.95 15.71
N SER A 396 17.64 30.60 14.57
CA SER A 396 17.34 32.03 14.49
C SER A 396 15.87 32.30 14.89
N GLU A 397 15.59 33.56 15.26
CA GLU A 397 14.23 34.01 15.57
C GLU A 397 13.24 33.72 14.43
N GLU A 398 13.67 33.87 13.16
CA GLU A 398 12.83 33.58 11.98
C GLU A 398 12.53 32.07 11.85
N GLN A 399 13.52 31.22 12.04
CA GLN A 399 13.35 29.75 12.02
C GLN A 399 12.43 29.28 13.16
N THR A 400 12.62 29.83 14.35
CA THR A 400 11.74 29.52 15.50
C THR A 400 10.30 29.95 15.23
N ARG A 401 10.10 31.14 14.62
CA ARG A 401 8.76 31.60 14.24
C ARG A 401 8.12 30.67 13.24
N THR A 402 8.86 30.30 12.20
CA THR A 402 8.38 29.35 11.17
C THR A 402 7.99 28.01 11.80
N ALA A 403 8.78 27.50 12.73
CA ALA A 403 8.46 26.26 13.45
C ALA A 403 7.15 26.39 14.27
N LEU A 404 6.97 27.50 14.98
CA LEU A 404 5.75 27.78 15.72
C LEU A 404 4.49 27.90 14.84
N GLU A 405 4.63 28.44 13.61
CA GLU A 405 3.55 28.58 12.64
C GLU A 405 3.12 27.24 12.02
N GLN A 406 4.00 26.23 12.02
CA GLN A 406 3.69 24.89 11.51
C GLN A 406 2.83 24.07 12.48
N LEU A 407 2.79 24.46 13.75
CA LEU A 407 2.07 23.72 14.78
C LEU A 407 0.56 23.99 14.76
N PRO A 408 -0.28 23.06 15.21
CA PRO A 408 -1.69 23.29 15.47
C PRO A 408 -1.90 24.43 16.47
N ASP A 409 -3.09 25.04 16.47
CA ASP A 409 -3.46 26.07 17.46
C ASP A 409 -3.56 25.44 18.86
N GLY A 410 -3.16 26.20 19.88
CA GLY A 410 -3.21 25.79 21.29
C GLY A 410 -1.84 25.78 21.97
N ASP A 411 -1.77 25.15 23.13
CA ASP A 411 -0.55 24.99 23.90
C ASP A 411 0.44 24.02 23.21
N ILE A 412 1.73 24.15 23.53
CA ILE A 412 2.81 23.42 22.85
C ILE A 412 3.65 22.68 23.90
N ALA A 413 4.01 21.42 23.61
CA ALA A 413 5.09 20.75 24.32
C ALA A 413 6.45 21.01 23.65
N VAL A 414 7.49 21.16 24.44
CA VAL A 414 8.87 21.29 23.97
C VAL A 414 9.71 20.18 24.60
N LEU A 415 10.14 19.21 23.80
CA LEU A 415 11.07 18.15 24.19
C LEU A 415 12.49 18.70 24.14
N THR A 416 13.20 18.74 25.25
CA THR A 416 14.54 19.34 25.33
C THR A 416 15.63 18.47 24.71
N ASN A 417 15.52 17.14 24.80
CA ASN A 417 16.49 16.17 24.27
C ASN A 417 17.96 16.48 24.69
N GLY A 418 18.13 16.97 25.91
CA GLY A 418 19.40 17.37 26.46
C GLY A 418 19.86 18.77 26.05
N ALA A 419 19.03 19.55 25.34
CA ALA A 419 19.36 20.91 24.91
C ALA A 419 18.67 21.99 25.78
N ASP A 420 19.20 23.21 25.74
CA ASP A 420 18.62 24.36 26.45
C ASP A 420 17.47 24.99 25.65
N PRO A 421 16.23 25.05 26.17
CA PRO A 421 15.09 25.62 25.47
C PRO A 421 15.03 27.16 25.53
N ALA A 422 15.99 27.86 26.11
CA ALA A 422 15.93 29.29 26.40
C ALA A 422 15.65 30.14 25.14
N ALA A 423 16.25 29.81 24.00
CA ALA A 423 16.08 30.56 22.77
C ALA A 423 14.63 30.52 22.26
N ILE A 424 14.00 29.33 22.26
CA ILE A 424 12.61 29.19 21.81
C ILE A 424 11.64 29.89 22.77
N LEU A 425 11.90 29.82 24.08
CA LEU A 425 11.09 30.51 25.09
C LEU A 425 11.12 32.03 24.93
N GLU A 426 12.29 32.61 24.64
CA GLU A 426 12.42 34.05 24.39
C GLU A 426 11.61 34.50 23.16
N VAL A 427 11.66 33.75 22.05
CA VAL A 427 10.92 34.08 20.82
C VAL A 427 9.42 33.97 21.06
N ALA A 428 8.94 32.91 21.65
CA ALA A 428 7.53 32.70 21.93
C ALA A 428 6.95 33.78 22.87
N GLN A 429 7.71 34.23 23.86
CA GLN A 429 7.30 35.32 24.75
C GLN A 429 7.20 36.68 24.05
N ARG A 430 8.12 36.97 23.09
CA ARG A 430 8.12 38.21 22.31
C ARG A 430 6.95 38.29 21.34
N GLU A 431 6.58 37.18 20.73
CA GLU A 431 5.49 37.13 19.75
C GLU A 431 4.11 37.29 20.37
N GLY A 432 3.98 37.13 21.67
CA GLY A 432 2.71 37.36 22.39
C GLY A 432 1.55 36.50 21.89
N SER A 433 1.84 35.29 21.37
CA SER A 433 0.87 34.38 20.77
C SER A 433 -0.22 33.89 21.73
N GLY A 434 -0.03 34.12 23.04
CA GLY A 434 -0.93 33.62 24.08
C GLY A 434 -0.86 32.11 24.27
N ARG A 435 0.04 31.42 23.56
CA ARG A 435 0.23 29.97 23.65
C ARG A 435 1.16 29.64 24.83
N GLN A 436 0.80 28.62 25.61
CA GLN A 436 1.65 28.14 26.68
C GLN A 436 2.64 27.11 26.13
N LEU A 437 3.93 27.23 26.51
CA LEU A 437 4.94 26.23 26.22
C LEU A 437 5.15 25.36 27.46
N ASN A 438 4.87 24.08 27.33
CA ASN A 438 5.07 23.07 28.36
C ASN A 438 6.42 22.38 28.09
N ILE A 439 7.41 22.64 28.94
CA ILE A 439 8.75 22.06 28.78
C ILE A 439 8.74 20.65 29.35
N ILE A 440 9.07 19.68 28.48
CA ILE A 440 9.29 18.28 28.85
C ILE A 440 10.81 18.08 28.87
N ASP A 441 11.37 17.96 30.05
CA ASP A 441 12.81 17.82 30.22
C ASP A 441 13.24 16.38 29.92
N THR A 442 13.63 16.15 28.67
CA THR A 442 14.11 14.87 28.16
C THR A 442 15.62 14.91 28.00
N ASP A 443 16.34 13.92 28.56
CA ASP A 443 17.81 13.91 28.59
C ASP A 443 18.47 13.45 27.30
N SER A 444 17.70 12.88 26.35
CA SER A 444 18.22 12.23 25.14
C SER A 444 17.18 12.19 24.02
N LEU A 445 17.62 11.94 22.79
CA LEU A 445 16.72 11.75 21.65
C LEU A 445 15.83 10.50 21.83
N VAL A 446 16.36 9.41 22.38
CA VAL A 446 15.55 8.22 22.69
C VAL A 446 14.50 8.50 23.75
N GLY A 447 14.84 9.27 24.79
CA GLY A 447 13.88 9.72 25.81
C GLY A 447 12.80 10.64 25.22
N GLY A 448 13.19 11.53 24.28
CA GLY A 448 12.23 12.37 23.56
C GLY A 448 11.29 11.57 22.68
N LEU A 449 11.75 10.52 22.02
CA LEU A 449 10.89 9.61 21.25
C LEU A 449 9.90 8.87 22.16
N ALA A 450 10.37 8.34 23.31
CA ALA A 450 9.50 7.70 24.28
C ALA A 450 8.42 8.66 24.82
N ALA A 451 8.82 9.90 25.16
CA ALA A 451 7.87 10.93 25.57
C ALA A 451 6.83 11.23 24.46
N LEU A 452 7.27 11.31 23.20
CA LEU A 452 6.38 11.57 22.08
C LEU A 452 5.42 10.40 21.79
N ALA A 453 5.84 9.17 22.06
CA ALA A 453 5.03 7.97 21.85
C ALA A 453 3.76 7.93 22.73
N VAL A 454 3.84 8.43 23.96
CA VAL A 454 2.73 8.41 24.92
C VAL A 454 1.82 9.65 24.84
N PHE A 455 2.13 10.64 24.02
CA PHE A 455 1.29 11.83 23.85
C PHE A 455 -0.09 11.48 23.29
N ASP A 456 -1.15 11.85 24.02
CA ASP A 456 -2.55 11.69 23.61
C ASP A 456 -3.24 13.05 23.50
N SER A 457 -3.66 13.41 22.28
CA SER A 457 -4.35 14.68 22.00
C SER A 457 -5.73 14.81 22.68
N THR A 458 -6.28 13.73 23.25
CA THR A 458 -7.56 13.70 23.98
C THR A 458 -7.40 13.95 25.48
N ASN A 459 -6.19 13.79 26.01
CA ASN A 459 -5.87 14.07 27.41
C ASN A 459 -5.63 15.57 27.63
N ASP A 460 -5.82 16.02 28.86
CA ASP A 460 -5.41 17.37 29.23
C ASP A 460 -3.87 17.52 29.30
N TRP A 461 -3.39 18.78 29.33
CA TRP A 461 -1.95 19.04 29.31
C TRP A 461 -1.23 18.63 30.60
N GLU A 462 -1.89 18.56 31.73
CA GLU A 462 -1.29 18.12 32.99
C GLU A 462 -1.00 16.62 32.96
N ASP A 463 -1.96 15.82 32.47
CA ASP A 463 -1.82 14.38 32.31
C ASP A 463 -0.78 14.06 31.20
N ASN A 464 -0.88 14.70 30.03
CA ASN A 464 0.13 14.51 28.96
C ASN A 464 1.55 14.83 29.40
N THR A 465 1.74 15.94 30.12
CA THR A 465 3.07 16.34 30.61
C THR A 465 3.64 15.31 31.57
N ALA A 466 2.79 14.78 32.47
CA ALA A 466 3.18 13.77 33.45
C ALA A 466 3.56 12.45 32.74
N ASP A 467 2.70 11.97 31.80
CA ASP A 467 2.93 10.72 31.07
C ASP A 467 4.20 10.80 30.19
N MET A 468 4.39 11.91 29.48
CA MET A 468 5.56 12.15 28.63
C MET A 468 6.86 12.18 29.45
N LEU A 469 6.83 12.83 30.60
CA LEU A 469 8.00 12.89 31.49
C LEU A 469 8.31 11.52 32.09
N ASP A 470 7.29 10.78 32.56
CA ASP A 470 7.45 9.44 33.10
C ASP A 470 8.02 8.46 32.06
N ALA A 471 7.51 8.50 30.84
CA ALA A 471 8.04 7.70 29.74
C ALA A 471 9.51 8.02 29.42
N SER A 472 9.88 9.31 29.41
CA SER A 472 11.26 9.72 29.15
C SER A 472 12.22 9.26 30.26
N VAL A 473 11.80 9.38 31.53
CA VAL A 473 12.63 8.99 32.71
C VAL A 473 12.74 7.47 32.81
N SER A 474 11.73 6.73 32.37
CA SER A 474 11.73 5.26 32.38
C SER A 474 12.71 4.66 31.39
N GLN A 475 13.12 5.42 30.37
CA GLN A 475 14.12 5.00 29.37
C GLN A 475 15.50 4.78 30.01
N ARG A 476 16.01 3.57 29.89
CA ARG A 476 17.44 3.29 30.17
C ARG A 476 18.23 3.56 28.90
N TRP A 477 19.09 4.53 28.90
CA TRP A 477 19.79 4.94 27.69
C TRP A 477 21.29 5.15 27.88
N TRP A 478 22.01 5.14 26.78
CA TRP A 478 23.44 5.38 26.74
C TRP A 478 23.80 6.04 25.38
N GLN A 479 24.87 6.84 25.39
CA GLN A 479 25.45 7.43 24.19
C GLN A 479 26.97 7.23 24.17
N GLY A 480 27.51 6.80 23.03
CA GLY A 480 28.95 6.63 22.87
C GLY A 480 29.33 6.01 21.53
N PRO A 481 30.59 5.60 21.37
CA PRO A 481 31.10 5.06 20.13
C PRO A 481 30.57 3.62 19.87
N PRO A 482 30.33 3.23 18.59
CA PRO A 482 29.68 1.95 18.25
C PRO A 482 30.45 0.70 18.69
N GLU A 483 31.76 0.81 18.95
CA GLU A 483 32.58 -0.32 19.40
C GLU A 483 32.18 -0.82 20.80
N GLN A 484 31.49 0.00 21.60
CA GLN A 484 31.04 -0.35 22.93
C GLN A 484 29.65 -1.01 22.96
N LEU A 485 28.93 -1.04 21.84
CA LEU A 485 27.57 -1.58 21.74
C LEU A 485 27.39 -2.99 22.34
N PRO A 486 28.27 -3.97 22.09
CA PRO A 486 28.06 -5.32 22.60
C PRO A 486 27.96 -5.38 24.13
N GLN A 487 28.82 -4.64 24.82
CA GLN A 487 28.80 -4.58 26.28
C GLN A 487 27.63 -3.72 26.80
N THR A 488 27.43 -2.56 26.17
CA THR A 488 26.39 -1.60 26.60
C THR A 488 24.99 -2.19 26.48
N VAL A 489 24.66 -2.81 25.34
CA VAL A 489 23.34 -3.42 25.15
C VAL A 489 23.13 -4.60 26.10
N ALA A 490 24.17 -5.40 26.36
CA ALA A 490 24.08 -6.47 27.34
C ALA A 490 23.83 -5.93 28.77
N ASP A 491 24.50 -4.81 29.17
CA ASP A 491 24.33 -4.17 30.47
C ASP A 491 22.93 -3.53 30.60
N LEU A 492 22.45 -2.87 29.52
CA LEU A 492 21.11 -2.26 29.51
C LEU A 492 19.99 -3.30 29.55
N LEU A 493 20.19 -4.48 28.93
CA LEU A 493 19.22 -5.58 28.96
C LEU A 493 19.34 -6.47 30.22
N ALA A 494 20.32 -6.25 31.06
CA ALA A 494 20.52 -7.08 32.28
C ALA A 494 19.31 -7.05 33.23
N ASP A 495 18.61 -5.92 33.28
CA ASP A 495 17.40 -5.74 34.08
C ASP A 495 16.09 -5.97 33.28
N GLY A 496 16.18 -6.64 32.13
CA GLY A 496 15.08 -6.87 31.19
C GLY A 496 14.98 -5.79 30.15
N GLY A 497 14.00 -5.91 29.27
CA GLY A 497 13.69 -5.00 28.15
C GLY A 497 13.15 -5.76 26.95
N GLU A 498 12.19 -5.17 26.30
CA GLU A 498 11.52 -5.78 25.13
C GLU A 498 11.87 -5.06 23.83
N LEU A 499 12.28 -3.77 23.92
CA LEU A 499 12.64 -2.94 22.78
C LEU A 499 13.99 -2.26 23.00
N VAL A 500 14.86 -2.32 21.99
CA VAL A 500 16.14 -1.59 21.93
C VAL A 500 16.13 -0.66 20.72
N THR A 501 16.20 0.64 20.97
CA THR A 501 16.20 1.69 19.95
C THR A 501 17.61 2.26 19.78
N PHE A 502 18.11 2.28 18.53
CA PHE A 502 19.37 2.91 18.15
C PHE A 502 19.10 4.18 17.34
N ILE A 503 19.82 5.25 17.67
CA ILE A 503 19.82 6.50 16.89
C ILE A 503 21.24 6.81 16.47
N THR A 504 21.44 7.03 15.17
CA THR A 504 22.74 7.35 14.55
C THR A 504 22.65 8.62 13.71
N SER A 505 23.78 9.30 13.47
CA SER A 505 23.87 10.46 12.56
C SER A 505 24.83 10.23 11.41
N ASP A 506 25.80 9.36 11.57
CA ASP A 506 26.87 9.08 10.60
C ASP A 506 26.57 7.76 9.88
N PRO A 507 26.54 7.71 8.54
CA PRO A 507 26.29 6.48 7.79
C PRO A 507 27.25 5.33 8.15
N ALA A 508 28.53 5.63 8.41
CA ALA A 508 29.49 4.61 8.81
C ALA A 508 29.19 4.02 10.21
N VAL A 509 28.58 4.82 11.08
CA VAL A 509 28.08 4.35 12.39
C VAL A 509 26.81 3.51 12.21
N ALA A 510 25.91 3.92 11.29
CA ALA A 510 24.71 3.16 10.96
C ALA A 510 25.05 1.76 10.45
N ASP A 511 26.00 1.62 9.50
CA ASP A 511 26.49 0.32 9.01
C ASP A 511 27.03 -0.58 10.16
N ALA A 512 27.73 0.02 11.12
CA ALA A 512 28.27 -0.71 12.28
C ALA A 512 27.15 -1.16 13.24
N VAL A 513 26.10 -0.33 13.41
CA VAL A 513 24.91 -0.66 14.21
C VAL A 513 24.13 -1.77 13.55
N GLU A 514 23.85 -1.69 12.25
CA GLU A 514 23.14 -2.72 11.50
C GLU A 514 23.86 -4.09 11.61
N ALA A 515 25.17 -4.10 11.41
CA ALA A 515 25.96 -5.32 11.58
C ALA A 515 25.94 -5.87 13.02
N PHE A 516 25.78 -4.99 14.02
CA PHE A 516 25.59 -5.40 15.43
C PHE A 516 24.20 -5.97 15.65
N VAL A 517 23.15 -5.27 15.19
CA VAL A 517 21.74 -5.65 15.37
C VAL A 517 21.44 -7.01 14.77
N GLN A 518 21.96 -7.31 13.57
CA GLN A 518 21.81 -8.64 12.97
C GLN A 518 22.29 -9.76 13.88
N ARG A 519 23.42 -9.58 14.58
CA ARG A 519 23.94 -10.56 15.55
C ARG A 519 23.17 -10.56 16.87
N ALA A 520 22.72 -9.40 17.32
CA ALA A 520 21.98 -9.24 18.57
C ALA A 520 20.60 -9.91 18.50
N ARG A 521 19.91 -9.85 17.36
CA ARG A 521 18.63 -10.56 17.11
C ARG A 521 18.76 -12.08 17.30
N GLU A 522 19.90 -12.68 16.91
CA GLU A 522 20.14 -14.11 17.15
C GLU A 522 20.37 -14.44 18.62
N GLN A 523 20.94 -13.51 19.39
CA GLN A 523 21.29 -13.70 20.81
C GLN A 523 20.11 -13.38 21.75
N HIS A 524 19.20 -12.51 21.32
CA HIS A 524 18.07 -12.02 22.09
C HIS A 524 16.75 -12.16 21.31
N PRO A 525 16.26 -13.38 21.05
CA PRO A 525 15.11 -13.61 20.15
C PRO A 525 13.77 -13.06 20.68
N GLY A 526 13.72 -12.57 21.91
CA GLY A 526 12.54 -11.92 22.52
C GLY A 526 12.64 -10.40 22.61
N VAL A 527 13.69 -9.80 22.03
CA VAL A 527 13.93 -8.34 22.05
C VAL A 527 13.79 -7.79 20.65
N GLU A 528 13.02 -6.73 20.51
CA GLU A 528 12.92 -5.97 19.26
C GLU A 528 14.06 -4.95 19.15
N PHE A 529 14.57 -4.74 17.94
CA PHE A 529 15.66 -3.82 17.65
C PHE A 529 15.24 -2.85 16.55
N HIS A 530 15.15 -1.56 16.90
CA HIS A 530 14.80 -0.47 15.99
C HIS A 530 16.01 0.42 15.73
N GLU A 531 16.18 0.82 14.48
CA GLU A 531 17.29 1.65 14.02
C GLU A 531 16.72 2.92 13.40
N HIS A 532 17.18 4.08 13.89
CA HIS A 532 16.76 5.38 13.39
C HIS A 532 17.96 6.24 13.04
N HIS A 533 17.76 7.17 12.14
CA HIS A 533 18.74 8.17 11.80
C HIS A 533 18.27 9.55 12.25
N ALA A 534 19.15 10.29 12.97
CA ALA A 534 18.89 11.66 13.39
C ALA A 534 20.18 12.47 13.34
N ARG A 535 20.07 13.77 13.20
CA ARG A 535 21.23 14.68 13.20
C ARG A 535 21.74 14.89 14.63
N GLY A 536 22.96 15.41 14.75
CA GLY A 536 23.51 15.93 16.01
C GLY A 536 24.32 14.98 16.85
N LEU A 537 24.40 13.68 16.53
CA LEU A 537 25.18 12.72 17.31
C LEU A 537 26.63 12.56 16.80
N GLY A 538 26.97 13.09 15.61
CA GLY A 538 28.29 12.89 15.00
C GLY A 538 28.60 11.41 14.83
N ALA A 539 29.79 10.99 15.29
CA ALA A 539 30.24 9.58 15.24
C ALA A 539 29.76 8.74 16.46
N ALA A 540 28.82 9.25 17.25
CA ALA A 540 28.23 8.51 18.37
C ALA A 540 26.90 7.84 17.97
N VAL A 541 26.53 6.80 18.71
CA VAL A 541 25.21 6.19 18.68
C VAL A 541 24.52 6.41 20.03
N GLN A 542 23.23 6.74 20.02
CA GLN A 542 22.39 6.61 21.19
C GLN A 542 21.66 5.27 21.18
N VAL A 543 21.56 4.66 22.34
CA VAL A 543 20.81 3.40 22.56
C VAL A 543 19.85 3.62 23.70
N GLY A 544 18.57 3.26 23.49
CA GLY A 544 17.55 3.19 24.53
C GLY A 544 17.00 1.79 24.68
N VAL A 545 16.58 1.42 25.90
CA VAL A 545 15.94 0.13 26.20
C VAL A 545 14.68 0.38 27.03
N GLU A 546 13.58 -0.15 26.52
CA GLU A 546 12.27 -0.19 27.17
C GLU A 546 11.94 -1.57 27.72
#